data_a6bec6536b0516e89895e6b8208ecf1a
#
_entry.id   a6bec6536b0516e89895e6b8208ecf1a
#
_cell.length_a   1.000
_cell.length_b   1.000
_cell.length_c   1.000
_cell.angle_alpha   90.00
_cell.angle_beta   90.00
_cell.angle_gamma   90.00
#
_symmetry.space_group_name_H-M   'P 1'
#
loop_
_entity.id
_entity.type
_entity.pdbx_description
1 polymer ?
#
loop_
_entity_poly.entity_id
_entity_poly.type
_entity_poly.pdbx_seq_one_letter_code
_entity_poly.pdbx_strand_id
1 'polypeptide(L)'
;MEPNKTSSTTKIDSINNTKILEIINDLTKLKNFTKDNIVIKGLDEAIKKLRLLTKAPKNTTVVSRNTGLSPYSPTTKTTNQIRVNLLRQELKYKAGKYVGEVSNGLAEGKGESFFNNGDKYEGDCKSGNAEGKGTKEYNNGDKYEGDYKNDRREGRGIYSYKNGDRYEGHWKKGSRNHYGVYSYHNGDSYDGSWRDDKKDGKGVYYYSNGDRRMGNYHNDKPIGKHVMLKKSGEVQIIFFD
;
A
#
# COMPACT_ATOMS: atom_id res chain seq x y z
N MET A 1 46.64 40.00 -24.80
CA MET A 1 46.26 39.73 -23.39
C MET A 1 44.86 39.20 -23.45
N GLU A 2 44.72 37.87 -23.45
CA GLU A 2 43.42 37.22 -23.34
C GLU A 2 43.08 37.01 -21.85
N PRO A 3 41.84 37.22 -21.41
CA PRO A 3 41.44 36.88 -20.05
C PRO A 3 41.07 35.40 -19.96
N ASN A 4 41.73 34.73 -19.06
CA ASN A 4 41.50 33.38 -18.59
C ASN A 4 40.00 33.07 -18.35
N LYS A 5 39.47 32.11 -19.09
CA LYS A 5 38.25 31.41 -18.75
C LYS A 5 38.55 30.42 -17.63
N THR A 6 38.26 30.79 -16.40
CA THR A 6 38.18 29.85 -15.29
C THR A 6 36.93 28.96 -15.47
N SER A 7 37.16 27.77 -15.95
CA SER A 7 36.20 26.67 -15.92
C SER A 7 35.94 26.29 -14.46
N SER A 8 34.79 26.68 -13.97
CA SER A 8 34.27 26.13 -12.71
C SER A 8 33.79 24.70 -12.98
N THR A 9 34.73 23.76 -12.97
CA THR A 9 34.40 22.34 -12.77
C THR A 9 33.90 22.21 -11.34
N THR A 10 32.59 22.14 -11.18
CA THR A 10 31.97 21.70 -9.95
C THR A 10 32.53 20.30 -9.67
N LYS A 11 33.43 20.20 -8.70
CA LYS A 11 33.84 18.91 -8.12
C LYS A 11 32.56 18.23 -7.64
N ILE A 12 32.11 17.27 -8.41
CA ILE A 12 31.25 16.21 -7.89
C ILE A 12 32.14 15.48 -6.90
N ASP A 13 32.03 15.82 -5.64
CA ASP A 13 32.69 15.10 -4.56
C ASP A 13 32.39 13.64 -4.78
N SER A 14 33.46 12.85 -4.95
CA SER A 14 33.40 11.42 -5.08
C SER A 14 32.58 10.88 -3.90
N ILE A 15 31.32 10.53 -4.14
CA ILE A 15 30.49 9.85 -3.17
C ILE A 15 31.29 8.63 -2.76
N ASN A 16 31.81 8.63 -1.54
CA ASN A 16 32.66 7.58 -1.02
C ASN A 16 31.93 6.25 -1.19
N ASN A 17 32.57 5.25 -1.80
CA ASN A 17 32.01 3.91 -2.03
C ASN A 17 31.34 3.33 -0.79
N THR A 18 31.81 3.67 0.41
CA THR A 18 31.20 3.32 1.68
C THR A 18 29.78 3.85 1.82
N LYS A 19 29.53 5.12 1.46
CA LYS A 19 28.17 5.69 1.51
C LYS A 19 27.23 5.06 0.49
N ILE A 20 27.74 4.70 -0.70
CA ILE A 20 26.92 3.99 -1.70
C ILE A 20 26.57 2.60 -1.21
N LEU A 21 27.50 1.88 -0.56
CA LEU A 21 27.25 0.57 0.02
C LEU A 21 26.23 0.63 1.16
N GLU A 22 26.26 1.67 2.00
CA GLU A 22 25.23 1.90 3.04
C GLU A 22 23.85 2.09 2.41
N ILE A 23 23.74 2.90 1.36
CA ILE A 23 22.48 3.11 0.64
C ILE A 23 21.97 1.81 0.02
N ILE A 24 22.84 1.03 -0.61
CA ILE A 24 22.50 -0.29 -1.18
C ILE A 24 21.97 -1.22 -0.08
N ASN A 25 22.60 -1.23 1.09
CA ASN A 25 22.16 -2.04 2.22
C ASN A 25 20.78 -1.61 2.72
N ASP A 26 20.54 -0.32 2.85
CA ASP A 26 19.24 0.22 3.27
C ASP A 26 18.13 -0.07 2.26
N LEU A 27 18.41 0.07 0.94
CA LEU A 27 17.46 -0.30 -0.11
C LEU A 27 17.18 -1.81 -0.13
N THR A 28 18.18 -2.65 0.16
CA THR A 28 18.03 -4.09 0.28
C THR A 28 17.16 -4.47 1.48
N LYS A 29 17.32 -3.77 2.61
CA LYS A 29 16.43 -3.94 3.77
C LYS A 29 14.99 -3.55 3.43
N LEU A 30 14.79 -2.42 2.74
CA LEU A 30 13.47 -1.97 2.29
C LEU A 30 12.80 -3.01 1.37
N LYS A 31 13.57 -3.62 0.45
CA LYS A 31 13.07 -4.70 -0.42
C LYS A 31 12.52 -5.88 0.38
N ASN A 32 13.14 -6.25 1.50
CA ASN A 32 12.71 -7.37 2.34
C ASN A 32 11.43 -7.08 3.14
N PHE A 33 10.98 -5.82 3.20
CA PHE A 33 9.75 -5.43 3.90
C PHE A 33 8.52 -5.36 3.01
N THR A 34 8.69 -5.34 1.68
CA THR A 34 7.57 -5.29 0.75
C THR A 34 7.37 -6.64 0.06
N LYS A 35 6.11 -7.01 -0.15
CA LYS A 35 5.72 -8.16 -1.00
C LYS A 35 5.24 -7.70 -2.38
N ASP A 36 5.23 -6.40 -2.65
CA ASP A 36 4.81 -5.84 -3.92
C ASP A 36 5.91 -6.01 -4.98
N ASN A 37 5.61 -6.79 -6.01
CA ASN A 37 6.55 -7.09 -7.10
C ASN A 37 6.99 -5.85 -7.89
N ILE A 38 6.16 -4.81 -7.97
CA ILE A 38 6.49 -3.56 -8.66
C ILE A 38 7.51 -2.77 -7.84
N VAL A 39 7.29 -2.68 -6.52
CA VAL A 39 8.24 -2.04 -5.59
C VAL A 39 9.56 -2.80 -5.56
N ILE A 40 9.51 -4.13 -5.50
CA ILE A 40 10.70 -4.98 -5.55
C ILE A 40 11.52 -4.72 -6.82
N LYS A 41 10.87 -4.68 -8.00
CA LYS A 41 11.54 -4.35 -9.28
C LYS A 41 12.18 -2.96 -9.25
N GLY A 42 11.46 -1.95 -8.77
CA GLY A 42 12.00 -0.59 -8.66
C GLY A 42 13.22 -0.49 -7.75
N LEU A 43 13.19 -1.18 -6.61
CA LEU A 43 14.32 -1.26 -5.67
C LEU A 43 15.50 -2.02 -6.28
N ASP A 44 15.25 -3.12 -7.02
CA ASP A 44 16.29 -3.88 -7.71
C ASP A 44 17.00 -3.05 -8.79
N GLU A 45 16.23 -2.27 -9.56
CA GLU A 45 16.82 -1.36 -10.54
C GLU A 45 17.67 -0.26 -9.89
N ALA A 46 17.18 0.32 -8.78
CA ALA A 46 17.94 1.32 -8.02
C ALA A 46 19.24 0.75 -7.45
N ILE A 47 19.17 -0.42 -6.82
CA ILE A 47 20.34 -1.16 -6.29
C ILE A 47 21.31 -1.49 -7.41
N LYS A 48 20.82 -1.94 -8.57
CA LYS A 48 21.64 -2.25 -9.74
C LYS A 48 22.39 -1.00 -10.26
N LYS A 49 21.70 0.13 -10.38
CA LYS A 49 22.32 1.40 -10.78
C LYS A 49 23.37 1.87 -9.79
N LEU A 50 23.10 1.78 -8.49
CA LEU A 50 24.08 2.13 -7.45
C LEU A 50 25.31 1.22 -7.45
N ARG A 51 25.12 -0.09 -7.67
CA ARG A 51 26.24 -1.05 -7.81
C ARG A 51 27.11 -0.79 -9.02
N LEU A 52 26.54 -0.24 -10.10
CA LEU A 52 27.34 0.18 -11.27
C LEU A 52 28.25 1.37 -10.94
N LEU A 53 27.83 2.25 -10.03
CA LEU A 53 28.64 3.38 -9.57
C LEU A 53 29.82 2.96 -8.66
N THR A 54 29.73 1.77 -8.05
CA THR A 54 30.81 1.25 -7.16
C THR A 54 31.81 0.36 -7.90
N LYS A 55 31.57 0.01 -9.17
CA LYS A 55 32.45 -0.84 -9.97
C LYS A 55 33.23 0.01 -10.96
N ALA A 56 34.55 0.07 -10.78
CA ALA A 56 35.48 0.38 -11.88
C ALA A 56 35.36 -0.73 -12.96
N PRO A 57 35.57 -0.42 -14.24
CA PRO A 57 35.20 -1.30 -15.34
C PRO A 57 36.08 -2.55 -15.39
N LYS A 58 35.49 -3.74 -15.33
CA LYS A 58 36.05 -4.98 -15.85
C LYS A 58 34.98 -5.70 -16.65
N ASN A 59 35.28 -5.94 -17.94
CA ASN A 59 34.49 -6.71 -18.90
C ASN A 59 34.14 -8.08 -18.36
N THR A 60 32.85 -8.48 -18.47
CA THR A 60 32.49 -9.89 -18.66
C THR A 60 31.05 -10.04 -19.15
N THR A 61 30.89 -10.86 -20.16
CA THR A 61 29.72 -11.32 -20.89
C THR A 61 28.75 -12.11 -20.00
N VAL A 62 27.45 -11.87 -20.10
CA VAL A 62 26.42 -12.66 -19.41
C VAL A 62 25.58 -13.42 -20.43
N VAL A 63 25.58 -14.74 -20.30
CA VAL A 63 24.70 -15.69 -21.00
C VAL A 63 23.44 -15.90 -20.16
N SER A 64 22.27 -15.72 -20.78
CA SER A 64 20.96 -16.02 -20.17
C SER A 64 20.61 -17.50 -20.34
N ARG A 65 20.00 -18.08 -19.34
CA ARG A 65 19.22 -19.34 -19.48
C ARG A 65 17.87 -19.21 -18.80
N ASN A 66 16.84 -19.45 -19.60
CA ASN A 66 15.46 -19.70 -19.21
C ASN A 66 15.27 -21.14 -18.73
N THR A 67 14.44 -21.34 -17.70
CA THR A 67 13.60 -22.54 -17.49
C THR A 67 12.48 -22.11 -16.53
N GLY A 68 11.20 -22.22 -16.73
CA GLY A 68 10.40 -23.31 -17.24
C GLY A 68 9.45 -23.79 -16.12
N LEU A 69 8.19 -23.36 -16.10
CA LEU A 69 6.92 -24.02 -15.75
C LEU A 69 6.81 -24.97 -14.54
N SER A 70 5.77 -24.78 -13.72
CA SER A 70 4.85 -25.86 -13.38
C SER A 70 3.54 -25.37 -12.75
N PRO A 71 2.40 -26.03 -13.04
CA PRO A 71 1.07 -25.62 -12.68
C PRO A 71 0.58 -26.35 -11.41
N TYR A 72 -0.13 -25.65 -10.54
CA TYR A 72 -0.84 -26.28 -9.42
C TYR A 72 -2.34 -26.28 -9.68
N SER A 73 -2.91 -27.50 -9.80
CA SER A 73 -4.34 -27.77 -9.81
C SER A 73 -4.90 -27.82 -8.38
N PRO A 74 -6.07 -27.26 -8.09
CA PRO A 74 -6.69 -27.41 -6.79
C PRO A 74 -7.54 -28.67 -6.72
N THR A 75 -7.23 -29.56 -5.79
CA THR A 75 -8.09 -30.67 -5.39
C THR A 75 -9.28 -30.17 -4.60
N THR A 76 -10.45 -30.36 -5.15
CA THR A 76 -11.76 -30.15 -4.53
C THR A 76 -11.97 -31.12 -3.36
N LYS A 77 -11.98 -30.60 -2.13
CA LYS A 77 -12.61 -31.32 -1.01
C LYS A 77 -14.04 -30.79 -0.85
N THR A 78 -14.98 -31.60 -1.25
CA THR A 78 -16.41 -31.40 -1.04
C THR A 78 -16.70 -31.55 0.46
N THR A 79 -16.81 -30.44 1.15
CA THR A 79 -17.42 -30.42 2.49
C THR A 79 -18.89 -30.06 2.29
N ASN A 80 -19.77 -31.05 2.42
CA ASN A 80 -21.20 -30.83 2.52
C ASN A 80 -21.50 -30.08 3.81
N GLN A 81 -21.46 -28.74 3.76
CA GLN A 81 -22.08 -27.92 4.80
C GLN A 81 -23.58 -27.88 4.50
N ILE A 82 -24.35 -28.42 5.43
CA ILE A 82 -25.81 -28.22 5.52
C ILE A 82 -25.98 -26.69 5.68
N ARG A 83 -26.29 -25.99 4.57
CA ARG A 83 -26.75 -24.60 4.64
C ARG A 83 -28.13 -24.62 5.26
N VAL A 84 -28.20 -24.25 6.52
CA VAL A 84 -29.49 -23.84 7.12
C VAL A 84 -29.92 -22.64 6.31
N ASN A 85 -31.01 -22.75 5.54
CA ASN A 85 -31.62 -21.65 4.81
C ASN A 85 -32.17 -20.66 5.86
N LEU A 86 -31.35 -19.71 6.29
CA LEU A 86 -31.82 -18.60 7.11
C LEU A 86 -32.77 -17.77 6.24
N LEU A 87 -34.01 -17.62 6.67
CA LEU A 87 -35.01 -16.83 5.97
C LEU A 87 -34.52 -15.36 5.95
N ARG A 88 -34.51 -14.77 4.76
CA ARG A 88 -34.22 -13.35 4.60
C ARG A 88 -35.33 -12.53 5.20
N GLN A 89 -35.04 -11.67 6.18
CA GLN A 89 -35.99 -10.88 6.95
C GLN A 89 -35.61 -9.39 6.91
N GLU A 90 -36.59 -8.53 7.19
CA GLU A 90 -36.35 -7.11 7.43
C GLU A 90 -36.40 -6.84 8.95
N LEU A 91 -35.30 -6.24 9.48
CA LEU A 91 -35.24 -5.73 10.84
C LEU A 91 -35.19 -4.20 10.80
N LYS A 92 -36.01 -3.56 11.65
CA LYS A 92 -36.02 -2.09 11.78
C LYS A 92 -35.29 -1.69 13.05
N TYR A 93 -34.37 -0.75 12.92
CA TYR A 93 -33.61 -0.18 14.03
C TYR A 93 -33.82 1.33 14.10
N LYS A 94 -33.47 1.95 15.21
CA LYS A 94 -33.50 3.41 15.34
C LYS A 94 -32.60 4.11 14.29
N ALA A 95 -31.48 3.48 13.92
CA ALA A 95 -30.48 4.01 12.98
C ALA A 95 -30.81 3.70 11.50
N GLY A 96 -31.80 2.85 11.21
CA GLY A 96 -32.11 2.44 9.84
C GLY A 96 -32.81 1.07 9.79
N LYS A 97 -32.58 0.32 8.71
CA LYS A 97 -33.10 -1.03 8.52
C LYS A 97 -32.03 -2.00 8.01
N TYR A 98 -32.22 -3.25 8.30
CA TYR A 98 -31.44 -4.38 7.76
C TYR A 98 -32.36 -5.31 6.97
N VAL A 99 -31.86 -5.87 5.88
CA VAL A 99 -32.54 -6.89 5.06
C VAL A 99 -31.55 -8.02 4.80
N GLY A 100 -31.77 -9.18 5.40
CA GLY A 100 -30.82 -10.29 5.26
C GLY A 100 -31.15 -11.47 6.10
N GLU A 101 -30.14 -12.31 6.31
CA GLU A 101 -30.23 -13.48 7.17
C GLU A 101 -30.33 -13.04 8.64
N VAL A 102 -31.25 -13.64 9.39
CA VAL A 102 -31.54 -13.28 10.78
C VAL A 102 -31.52 -14.53 11.67
N SER A 103 -30.89 -14.42 12.82
CA SER A 103 -30.94 -15.43 13.88
C SER A 103 -31.17 -14.75 15.22
N ASN A 104 -32.09 -15.29 16.01
CA ASN A 104 -32.46 -14.75 17.33
C ASN A 104 -32.78 -13.25 17.33
N GLY A 105 -33.44 -12.76 16.26
CA GLY A 105 -33.80 -11.35 16.12
C GLY A 105 -32.62 -10.40 15.79
N LEU A 106 -31.44 -10.93 15.48
CA LEU A 106 -30.25 -10.17 15.13
C LEU A 106 -29.81 -10.48 13.69
N ALA A 107 -29.17 -9.52 13.04
CA ALA A 107 -28.52 -9.74 11.76
C ALA A 107 -27.44 -10.83 11.89
N GLU A 108 -27.52 -11.84 11.00
CA GLU A 108 -26.59 -12.97 10.97
C GLU A 108 -26.36 -13.36 9.51
N GLY A 109 -25.17 -13.85 9.16
CA GLY A 109 -24.87 -14.25 7.78
C GLY A 109 -24.82 -13.08 6.81
N LYS A 110 -25.45 -13.20 5.64
CA LYS A 110 -25.42 -12.19 4.56
C LYS A 110 -26.59 -11.22 4.61
N GLY A 111 -26.33 -9.93 4.45
CA GLY A 111 -27.40 -8.94 4.39
C GLY A 111 -26.96 -7.53 4.01
N GLU A 112 -27.96 -6.66 3.99
CA GLU A 112 -27.84 -5.25 3.63
C GLU A 112 -28.40 -4.37 4.75
N SER A 113 -27.66 -3.37 5.18
CA SER A 113 -28.12 -2.34 6.12
C SER A 113 -28.26 -1.01 5.39
N PHE A 114 -29.38 -0.34 5.61
CA PHE A 114 -29.69 0.99 5.09
C PHE A 114 -29.80 1.94 6.29
N PHE A 115 -28.87 2.87 6.41
CA PHE A 115 -28.81 3.79 7.52
C PHE A 115 -29.59 5.08 7.23
N ASN A 116 -30.17 5.69 8.25
CA ASN A 116 -30.92 6.93 8.11
C ASN A 116 -30.08 8.12 7.63
N ASN A 117 -28.75 8.05 7.81
CA ASN A 117 -27.83 9.07 7.27
C ASN A 117 -27.51 8.89 5.78
N GLY A 118 -28.10 7.88 5.13
CA GLY A 118 -27.88 7.58 3.71
C GLY A 118 -26.72 6.62 3.43
N ASP A 119 -25.99 6.17 4.45
CA ASP A 119 -25.00 5.10 4.27
C ASP A 119 -25.69 3.78 3.94
N LYS A 120 -25.01 2.91 3.19
CA LYS A 120 -25.40 1.53 2.92
C LYS A 120 -24.25 0.60 3.28
N TYR A 121 -24.57 -0.55 3.91
CA TYR A 121 -23.64 -1.66 4.11
C TYR A 121 -24.21 -2.92 3.45
N GLU A 122 -23.34 -3.69 2.80
CA GLU A 122 -23.66 -5.02 2.27
C GLU A 122 -22.52 -5.97 2.60
N GLY A 123 -22.84 -7.09 3.27
CA GLY A 123 -21.77 -8.01 3.66
C GLY A 123 -22.19 -9.03 4.69
N ASP A 124 -21.16 -9.59 5.33
CA ASP A 124 -21.31 -10.55 6.40
C ASP A 124 -21.69 -9.84 7.70
N CYS A 125 -22.65 -10.41 8.41
CA CYS A 125 -23.10 -9.95 9.72
C CYS A 125 -22.99 -11.09 10.75
N LYS A 126 -22.70 -10.75 11.99
CA LYS A 126 -22.69 -11.66 13.11
C LYS A 126 -23.19 -10.96 14.35
N SER A 127 -24.20 -11.56 14.99
CA SER A 127 -24.80 -11.03 16.24
C SER A 127 -25.13 -9.54 16.15
N GLY A 128 -25.67 -9.12 15.01
CA GLY A 128 -26.10 -7.74 14.75
C GLY A 128 -25.04 -6.78 14.25
N ASN A 129 -23.76 -7.18 14.18
CA ASN A 129 -22.65 -6.33 13.75
C ASN A 129 -22.11 -6.77 12.38
N ALA A 130 -21.52 -5.83 11.63
CA ALA A 130 -20.71 -6.16 10.47
C ALA A 130 -19.47 -6.97 10.90
N GLU A 131 -19.28 -8.13 10.28
CA GLU A 131 -18.24 -9.09 10.62
C GLU A 131 -17.81 -9.81 9.33
N GLY A 132 -16.52 -10.07 9.11
CA GLY A 132 -16.08 -10.74 7.89
C GLY A 132 -15.95 -9.79 6.71
N LYS A 133 -16.42 -10.18 5.53
CA LYS A 133 -16.31 -9.36 4.30
C LYS A 133 -17.54 -8.49 4.11
N GLY A 134 -17.30 -7.23 3.74
CA GLY A 134 -18.38 -6.31 3.45
C GLY A 134 -17.96 -5.08 2.65
N THR A 135 -18.98 -4.44 2.10
CA THR A 135 -18.88 -3.18 1.38
C THR A 135 -19.72 -2.15 2.11
N LYS A 136 -19.16 -0.98 2.37
CA LYS A 136 -19.90 0.17 2.87
C LYS A 136 -19.80 1.33 1.89
N GLU A 137 -20.94 1.81 1.46
CA GLU A 137 -21.10 3.04 0.68
C GLU A 137 -21.55 4.14 1.64
N TYR A 138 -20.78 5.21 1.68
CA TYR A 138 -21.05 6.35 2.53
C TYR A 138 -21.86 7.40 1.77
N ASN A 139 -22.73 8.10 2.46
CA ASN A 139 -23.57 9.16 1.87
C ASN A 139 -22.74 10.30 1.23
N ASN A 140 -21.51 10.51 1.70
CA ASN A 140 -20.58 11.49 1.11
C ASN A 140 -19.98 11.04 -0.24
N GLY A 141 -20.27 9.83 -0.70
CA GLY A 141 -19.76 9.24 -1.94
C GLY A 141 -18.46 8.45 -1.81
N ASP A 142 -17.96 8.28 -0.60
CA ASP A 142 -16.85 7.37 -0.33
C ASP A 142 -17.33 5.91 -0.33
N LYS A 143 -16.41 4.95 -0.52
CA LYS A 143 -16.70 3.51 -0.46
C LYS A 143 -15.58 2.77 0.25
N TYR A 144 -15.95 1.83 1.11
CA TYR A 144 -15.00 0.86 1.66
C TYR A 144 -15.41 -0.55 1.25
N GLU A 145 -14.43 -1.39 0.90
CA GLU A 145 -14.60 -2.80 0.59
C GLU A 145 -13.47 -3.59 1.27
N GLY A 146 -13.82 -4.50 2.18
CA GLY A 146 -12.81 -5.23 2.93
C GLY A 146 -13.32 -5.99 4.12
N ASP A 147 -12.40 -6.26 5.04
CA ASP A 147 -12.67 -6.98 6.28
C ASP A 147 -13.31 -6.06 7.33
N TYR A 148 -14.27 -6.64 8.07
CA TYR A 148 -14.92 -6.01 9.20
C TYR A 148 -14.79 -6.88 10.46
N LYS A 149 -14.74 -6.22 11.61
CA LYS A 149 -14.83 -6.84 12.92
C LYS A 149 -15.57 -5.91 13.89
N ASN A 150 -16.69 -6.38 14.44
CA ASN A 150 -17.54 -5.60 15.35
C ASN A 150 -17.79 -4.18 14.80
N ASP A 151 -18.40 -4.07 13.61
CA ASP A 151 -18.73 -2.84 12.88
C ASP A 151 -17.54 -1.96 12.46
N ARG A 152 -16.30 -2.41 12.68
CA ARG A 152 -15.10 -1.63 12.36
C ARG A 152 -14.34 -2.26 11.21
N ARG A 153 -13.78 -1.44 10.35
CA ARG A 153 -12.81 -1.89 9.34
C ARG A 153 -11.63 -2.54 10.06
N GLU A 154 -11.29 -3.74 9.63
CA GLU A 154 -10.22 -4.55 10.21
C GLU A 154 -9.53 -5.33 9.10
N GLY A 155 -8.33 -5.86 9.31
CA GLY A 155 -7.66 -6.71 8.32
C GLY A 155 -7.33 -5.97 7.03
N ARG A 156 -7.69 -6.53 5.87
CA ARG A 156 -7.40 -5.93 4.55
C ARG A 156 -8.64 -5.28 3.95
N GLY A 157 -8.44 -4.13 3.31
CA GLY A 157 -9.52 -3.44 2.62
C GLY A 157 -9.07 -2.28 1.75
N ILE A 158 -10.01 -1.88 0.90
CA ILE A 158 -9.86 -0.78 -0.04
C ILE A 158 -10.82 0.33 0.37
N TYR A 159 -10.32 1.54 0.49
CA TYR A 159 -11.13 2.74 0.67
C TYR A 159 -10.99 3.63 -0.55
N SER A 160 -12.09 3.86 -1.24
CA SER A 160 -12.18 4.77 -2.39
C SER A 160 -12.85 6.06 -1.93
N TYR A 161 -12.14 7.15 -2.03
CA TYR A 161 -12.64 8.48 -1.68
C TYR A 161 -13.38 9.08 -2.88
N LYS A 162 -14.42 9.86 -2.62
CA LYS A 162 -15.17 10.59 -3.65
C LYS A 162 -14.30 11.50 -4.52
N ASN A 163 -13.21 12.04 -3.95
CA ASN A 163 -12.28 12.91 -4.67
C ASN A 163 -11.35 12.16 -5.65
N GLY A 164 -11.46 10.82 -5.74
CA GLY A 164 -10.64 9.98 -6.59
C GLY A 164 -9.39 9.41 -5.92
N ASP A 165 -9.10 9.78 -4.67
CA ASP A 165 -8.05 9.12 -3.90
C ASP A 165 -8.46 7.67 -3.59
N ARG A 166 -7.47 6.80 -3.33
CA ARG A 166 -7.71 5.40 -2.98
C ARG A 166 -6.66 4.91 -2.00
N TYR A 167 -7.10 4.22 -0.95
CA TYR A 167 -6.20 3.49 -0.06
C TYR A 167 -6.47 1.99 -0.19
N GLU A 168 -5.40 1.21 -0.33
CA GLU A 168 -5.44 -0.25 -0.29
C GLU A 168 -4.41 -0.75 0.70
N GLY A 169 -4.86 -1.45 1.75
CA GLY A 169 -3.94 -1.87 2.78
C GLY A 169 -4.61 -2.47 4.00
N HIS A 170 -3.86 -2.44 5.10
CA HIS A 170 -4.31 -2.96 6.37
C HIS A 170 -5.05 -1.92 7.20
N TRP A 171 -6.07 -2.40 7.89
CA TRP A 171 -6.94 -1.64 8.79
C TRP A 171 -6.91 -2.25 10.19
N LYS A 172 -6.99 -1.42 11.20
CA LYS A 172 -7.10 -1.82 12.59
C LYS A 172 -8.02 -0.88 13.32
N LYS A 173 -9.13 -1.42 13.90
CA LYS A 173 -10.12 -0.67 14.65
C LYS A 173 -10.67 0.57 13.90
N GLY A 174 -10.80 0.47 12.58
CA GLY A 174 -11.32 1.56 11.72
C GLY A 174 -10.27 2.49 11.12
N SER A 175 -9.00 2.42 11.52
CA SER A 175 -7.91 3.27 11.01
C SER A 175 -6.95 2.50 10.10
N ARG A 176 -6.34 3.19 9.13
CA ARG A 176 -5.22 2.66 8.32
C ARG A 176 -4.07 2.33 9.25
N ASN A 177 -3.51 1.13 9.11
CA ASN A 177 -2.48 0.64 10.01
C ASN A 177 -1.56 -0.36 9.29
N HIS A 178 -0.37 -0.64 9.83
CA HIS A 178 0.62 -1.53 9.22
C HIS A 178 1.04 -1.05 7.82
N TYR A 179 0.82 -1.85 6.79
CA TYR A 179 1.25 -1.58 5.42
C TYR A 179 0.06 -1.29 4.52
N GLY A 180 0.24 -0.30 3.62
CA GLY A 180 -0.74 0.03 2.60
C GLY A 180 -0.26 1.06 1.60
N VAL A 181 -0.96 1.10 0.47
CA VAL A 181 -0.72 2.03 -0.63
C VAL A 181 -1.84 3.07 -0.65
N TYR A 182 -1.47 4.34 -0.63
CA TYR A 182 -2.39 5.45 -0.87
C TYR A 182 -2.10 6.06 -2.23
N SER A 183 -3.07 6.01 -3.11
CA SER A 183 -3.02 6.61 -4.45
C SER A 183 -3.81 7.92 -4.43
N TYR A 184 -3.14 9.00 -4.76
CA TYR A 184 -3.76 10.33 -4.84
C TYR A 184 -4.37 10.54 -6.23
N HIS A 185 -5.43 11.30 -6.33
CA HIS A 185 -6.10 11.64 -7.61
C HIS A 185 -5.21 12.42 -8.58
N ASN A 186 -4.16 13.07 -8.07
CA ASN A 186 -3.16 13.79 -8.88
C ASN A 186 -2.12 12.88 -9.54
N GLY A 187 -2.21 11.55 -9.32
CA GLY A 187 -1.30 10.56 -9.86
C GLY A 187 -0.08 10.25 -8.99
N ASP A 188 0.08 10.92 -7.85
CA ASP A 188 1.08 10.53 -6.84
C ASP A 188 0.64 9.26 -6.11
N SER A 189 1.57 8.59 -5.43
CA SER A 189 1.21 7.54 -4.48
C SER A 189 2.21 7.42 -3.34
N TYR A 190 1.74 6.92 -2.21
CA TYR A 190 2.58 6.53 -1.09
C TYR A 190 2.41 5.05 -0.83
N ASP A 191 3.51 4.34 -0.79
CA ASP A 191 3.58 2.91 -0.49
C ASP A 191 4.45 2.73 0.75
N GLY A 192 3.87 2.28 1.86
CA GLY A 192 4.62 2.21 3.09
C GLY A 192 3.81 1.89 4.34
N SER A 193 4.44 2.18 5.48
CA SER A 193 3.89 1.90 6.80
C SER A 193 2.95 3.01 7.27
N TRP A 194 1.89 2.58 7.97
CA TRP A 194 0.82 3.41 8.51
C TRP A 194 0.60 3.10 9.99
N ARG A 195 0.25 4.10 10.77
CA ARG A 195 -0.20 3.98 12.16
C ARG A 195 -1.29 5.02 12.43
N ASP A 196 -2.47 4.55 12.84
CA ASP A 196 -3.60 5.38 13.23
C ASP A 196 -3.89 6.52 12.22
N ASP A 197 -4.08 6.09 10.94
CA ASP A 197 -4.35 6.93 9.77
C ASP A 197 -3.21 7.84 9.29
N LYS A 198 -2.01 7.74 9.89
CA LYS A 198 -0.84 8.52 9.52
C LYS A 198 0.26 7.66 8.90
N LYS A 199 1.03 8.21 7.97
CA LYS A 199 2.28 7.62 7.50
C LYS A 199 3.25 7.58 8.68
N ASP A 200 3.69 6.38 9.05
CA ASP A 200 4.58 6.19 10.20
C ASP A 200 5.44 4.94 9.98
N GLY A 201 6.75 5.13 9.91
CA GLY A 201 7.72 4.11 9.54
C GLY A 201 8.26 4.30 8.12
N LYS A 202 8.71 3.21 7.50
CA LYS A 202 9.33 3.25 6.17
C LYS A 202 8.29 3.39 5.07
N GLY A 203 8.64 4.15 4.02
CA GLY A 203 7.79 4.28 2.84
C GLY A 203 8.49 4.86 1.63
N VAL A 204 7.83 4.70 0.50
CA VAL A 204 8.21 5.27 -0.78
C VAL A 204 7.08 6.19 -1.25
N TYR A 205 7.41 7.41 -1.54
CA TYR A 205 6.50 8.35 -2.19
C TYR A 205 6.84 8.40 -3.68
N TYR A 206 5.90 8.07 -4.52
CA TYR A 206 5.98 8.13 -5.96
C TYR A 206 5.29 9.40 -6.42
N TYR A 207 6.01 10.25 -7.12
CA TYR A 207 5.48 11.45 -7.72
C TYR A 207 4.94 11.15 -9.12
N SER A 208 3.89 11.80 -9.53
CA SER A 208 3.26 11.67 -10.86
C SER A 208 4.22 12.01 -12.01
N ASN A 209 5.27 12.82 -11.73
CA ASN A 209 6.33 13.12 -12.69
C ASN A 209 7.34 11.97 -12.90
N GLY A 210 7.21 10.87 -12.13
CA GLY A 210 8.07 9.69 -12.19
C GLY A 210 9.25 9.69 -11.21
N ASP A 211 9.42 10.74 -10.40
CA ASP A 211 10.38 10.76 -9.29
C ASP A 211 9.93 9.85 -8.16
N ARG A 212 10.84 9.43 -7.30
CA ARG A 212 10.53 8.62 -6.11
C ARG A 212 11.34 9.09 -4.91
N ARG A 213 10.70 9.18 -3.76
CA ARG A 213 11.36 9.53 -2.49
C ARG A 213 11.17 8.42 -1.47
N MET A 214 12.28 7.84 -1.00
CA MET A 214 12.32 6.72 -0.06
C MET A 214 12.92 7.17 1.26
N GLY A 215 12.29 6.82 2.38
CA GLY A 215 12.79 7.16 3.70
C GLY A 215 11.80 6.81 4.81
N ASN A 216 12.05 7.39 5.99
CA ASN A 216 11.20 7.21 7.16
C ASN A 216 10.22 8.36 7.32
N TYR A 217 9.04 8.04 7.82
CA TYR A 217 7.97 8.98 8.12
C TYR A 217 7.59 8.86 9.59
N HIS A 218 7.19 9.96 10.19
CA HIS A 218 6.58 10.00 11.51
C HIS A 218 5.45 11.02 11.51
N ASN A 219 4.23 10.60 11.87
CA ASN A 219 3.04 11.45 11.88
C ASN A 219 2.87 12.23 10.56
N ASP A 220 2.88 11.53 9.41
CA ASP A 220 2.79 12.06 8.03
C ASP A 220 4.00 12.84 7.53
N LYS A 221 4.93 13.21 8.39
CA LYS A 221 6.12 14.01 8.03
C LYS A 221 7.29 13.10 7.67
N PRO A 222 8.06 13.41 6.61
CA PRO A 222 9.33 12.74 6.37
C PRO A 222 10.32 13.11 7.48
N ILE A 223 11.12 12.16 7.94
CA ILE A 223 12.13 12.36 8.98
C ILE A 223 13.46 11.70 8.62
N GLY A 224 14.57 12.31 9.05
CA GLY A 224 15.91 11.79 8.85
C GLY A 224 16.33 11.75 7.39
N LYS A 225 17.14 10.77 7.03
CA LYS A 225 17.73 10.62 5.70
C LYS A 225 16.72 10.02 4.72
N HIS A 226 16.49 10.70 3.60
CA HIS A 226 15.73 10.22 2.46
C HIS A 226 16.60 10.13 1.20
N VAL A 227 16.25 9.18 0.33
CA VAL A 227 16.83 9.08 -1.01
C VAL A 227 15.76 9.52 -2.01
N MET A 228 16.06 10.51 -2.82
CA MET A 228 15.27 10.92 -3.97
C MET A 228 15.90 10.32 -5.23
N LEU A 229 15.14 9.52 -5.94
CA LEU A 229 15.49 9.01 -7.28
C LEU A 229 14.64 9.77 -8.30
N LYS A 230 15.28 10.58 -9.10
CA LYS A 230 14.64 11.32 -10.19
C LYS A 230 14.34 10.39 -11.36
N LYS A 231 13.30 10.72 -12.14
CA LYS A 231 12.98 10.03 -13.40
C LYS A 231 14.20 10.02 -14.36
N SER A 232 15.02 11.05 -14.33
CA SER A 232 16.28 11.14 -15.09
C SER A 232 17.34 10.12 -14.71
N GLY A 233 17.18 9.47 -13.55
CA GLY A 233 18.16 8.56 -12.95
C GLY A 233 19.12 9.23 -11.98
N GLU A 234 19.01 10.56 -11.79
CA GLU A 234 19.76 11.28 -10.76
C GLU A 234 19.33 10.82 -9.36
N VAL A 235 20.30 10.67 -8.46
CA VAL A 235 20.08 10.31 -7.06
C VAL A 235 20.47 11.47 -6.16
N GLN A 236 19.57 11.92 -5.31
CA GLN A 236 19.79 12.95 -4.32
C GLN A 236 19.56 12.40 -2.91
N ILE A 237 20.35 12.85 -1.95
CA ILE A 237 20.15 12.56 -0.52
C ILE A 237 19.59 13.81 0.13
N ILE A 238 18.45 13.68 0.80
CA ILE A 238 17.75 14.76 1.47
C ILE A 238 17.68 14.41 2.96
N PHE A 239 17.91 15.39 3.82
CA PHE A 239 17.76 15.24 5.27
C PHE A 239 16.57 16.09 5.74
N PHE A 240 15.74 15.50 6.58
CA PHE A 240 14.60 16.15 7.24
C PHE A 240 14.83 16.14 8.74
N ASP A 241 14.51 17.22 9.40
CA ASP A 241 14.57 17.41 10.84
C ASP A 241 13.41 16.73 11.57
#